data_5717f200ad844b02298bc7ae75bcbd2f
#
_entry.id   5717f200ad844b02298bc7ae75bcbd2f
#
_cell.length_a   1.000
_cell.length_b   1.000
_cell.length_c   1.000
_cell.angle_alpha   90.00
_cell.angle_beta   90.00
_cell.angle_gamma   90.00
#
_symmetry.space_group_name_H-M   'P 1'
#
loop_
_entity.id
_entity.type
_entity.pdbx_description
1 polymer ?
#
loop_
_entity_poly.entity_id
_entity_poly.type
_entity_poly.pdbx_seq_one_letter_code
_entity_poly.pdbx_strand_id
1 'polypeptide(L)'
;RDINPDAELHPVHGLYDAAHRDRFFPEGCRYDYIVDAIDLVSCKLDLAETALKLNIPLIAALGTGNKLDPGLFRITDLSKTEGCPLARVMRKELRTRGIHHLKVVFSPEKPVSPAQPETPPPGRRSVPASNPWVPATAGLLLGSAVVRDLIAQVSLPC
;
A
#
# COMPACT_ATOMS: atom_id res chain seq x y z
N ARG A 1 6.78 19.72 5.47
CA ARG A 1 6.74 20.75 6.55
C ARG A 1 5.80 21.92 6.28
N ASP A 2 5.44 22.17 5.05
CA ASP A 2 4.53 23.30 4.71
C ASP A 2 3.13 23.15 5.32
N ILE A 3 2.63 21.90 5.44
CA ILE A 3 1.31 21.61 6.02
C ILE A 3 1.36 21.52 7.55
N ASN A 4 2.38 20.87 8.08
CA ASN A 4 2.60 20.74 9.52
C ASN A 4 4.09 20.98 9.84
N PRO A 5 4.45 22.20 10.28
CA PRO A 5 5.84 22.54 10.57
C PRO A 5 6.42 21.79 11.77
N ASP A 6 5.56 21.33 12.70
CA ASP A 6 5.95 20.61 13.91
C ASP A 6 6.15 19.11 13.67
N ALA A 7 5.84 18.61 12.47
CA ALA A 7 6.05 17.20 12.14
C ALA A 7 7.54 16.86 12.07
N GLU A 8 7.95 15.88 12.86
CA GLU A 8 9.28 15.28 12.77
C GLU A 8 9.32 14.31 11.60
N LEU A 9 10.20 14.56 10.63
CA LEU A 9 10.30 13.78 9.40
C LEU A 9 11.68 13.13 9.33
N HIS A 10 11.70 11.81 9.12
CA HIS A 10 12.91 11.00 8.93
C HIS A 10 12.94 10.40 7.51
N PRO A 11 13.25 11.20 6.46
CA PRO A 11 13.26 10.69 5.10
C PRO A 11 14.44 9.75 4.88
N VAL A 12 14.16 8.53 4.40
CA VAL A 12 15.18 7.56 4.02
C VAL A 12 15.20 7.43 2.51
N HIS A 13 16.25 7.94 1.87
CA HIS A 13 16.45 7.77 0.43
C HIS A 13 17.05 6.41 0.13
N GLY A 14 16.25 5.50 -0.44
CA GLY A 14 16.70 4.15 -0.79
C GLY A 14 15.55 3.24 -1.21
N LEU A 15 15.91 2.10 -1.79
CA LEU A 15 14.99 1.02 -2.09
C LEU A 15 14.68 0.25 -0.80
N TYR A 16 13.39 0.03 -0.54
CA TYR A 16 12.96 -0.95 0.45
C TYR A 16 12.89 -2.33 -0.20
N ASP A 17 13.61 -3.28 0.35
CA ASP A 17 13.55 -4.70 0.04
C ASP A 17 14.03 -5.53 1.24
N ALA A 18 13.99 -6.86 1.13
CA ALA A 18 14.41 -7.77 2.19
C ALA A 18 15.87 -7.58 2.64
N ALA A 19 16.76 -7.18 1.70
CA ALA A 19 18.19 -6.99 2.00
C ALA A 19 18.47 -5.66 2.73
N HIS A 20 17.60 -4.67 2.57
CA HIS A 20 17.79 -3.34 3.15
C HIS A 20 16.76 -3.03 4.25
N ARG A 21 16.00 -4.02 4.71
CA ARG A 21 14.93 -3.87 5.72
C ARG A 21 15.39 -3.12 6.97
N ASP A 22 16.58 -3.43 7.48
CA ASP A 22 17.10 -2.87 8.74
C ASP A 22 17.33 -1.35 8.67
N ARG A 23 17.48 -0.78 7.47
CA ARG A 23 17.53 0.69 7.29
C ARG A 23 16.20 1.36 7.63
N PHE A 24 15.10 0.66 7.43
CA PHE A 24 13.73 1.16 7.63
C PHE A 24 13.15 0.69 8.96
N PHE A 25 13.63 -0.44 9.45
CA PHE A 25 13.24 -1.04 10.72
C PHE A 25 14.48 -1.34 11.58
N PRO A 26 15.19 -0.30 12.05
CA PRO A 26 16.34 -0.51 12.92
C PRO A 26 15.90 -1.19 14.22
N GLU A 27 16.86 -1.84 14.90
CA GLU A 27 16.60 -2.50 16.18
C GLU A 27 15.97 -1.52 17.18
N GLY A 28 14.89 -1.93 17.83
CA GLY A 28 14.16 -1.10 18.80
C GLY A 28 13.25 -0.04 18.17
N CYS A 29 13.10 0.01 16.84
CA CYS A 29 12.15 0.92 16.21
C CYS A 29 10.70 0.63 16.71
N ARG A 30 9.94 1.70 16.91
CA ARG A 30 8.53 1.64 17.29
C ARG A 30 7.74 2.50 16.32
N TYR A 31 6.98 1.84 15.44
CA TYR A 31 6.03 2.49 14.57
C TYR A 31 4.62 2.11 14.98
N ASP A 32 3.74 3.09 15.10
CA ASP A 32 2.34 2.85 15.44
C ASP A 32 1.54 2.33 14.26
N TYR A 33 2.01 2.59 13.02
CA TYR A 33 1.33 2.19 11.80
C TYR A 33 2.27 2.19 10.59
N ILE A 34 2.04 1.26 9.66
CA ILE A 34 2.75 1.20 8.37
C ILE A 34 1.76 1.48 7.24
N VAL A 35 2.15 2.38 6.32
CA VAL A 35 1.42 2.62 5.07
C VAL A 35 2.27 2.11 3.91
N ASP A 36 1.77 1.09 3.22
CA ASP A 36 2.42 0.52 2.05
C ASP A 36 1.89 1.15 0.76
N ALA A 37 2.68 2.00 0.15
CA ALA A 37 2.43 2.59 -1.17
C ALA A 37 3.47 2.16 -2.22
N ILE A 38 4.16 1.04 -2.00
CA ILE A 38 5.20 0.51 -2.87
C ILE A 38 4.58 -0.12 -4.13
N ASP A 39 5.23 0.00 -5.30
CA ASP A 39 4.77 -0.60 -6.56
C ASP A 39 5.26 -2.05 -6.74
N LEU A 40 6.42 -2.41 -6.20
CA LEU A 40 7.03 -3.74 -6.36
C LEU A 40 6.34 -4.79 -5.48
N VAL A 41 5.83 -5.85 -6.10
CA VAL A 41 5.12 -6.94 -5.39
C VAL A 41 6.02 -7.63 -4.35
N SER A 42 7.28 -7.92 -4.68
CA SER A 42 8.22 -8.54 -3.74
C SER A 42 8.42 -7.72 -2.49
N CYS A 43 8.55 -6.40 -2.63
CA CYS A 43 8.70 -5.48 -1.51
C CYS A 43 7.42 -5.37 -0.67
N LYS A 44 6.25 -5.35 -1.32
CA LYS A 44 4.95 -5.37 -0.60
C LYS A 44 4.77 -6.64 0.23
N LEU A 45 5.18 -7.78 -0.31
CA LEU A 45 5.10 -9.07 0.40
C LEU A 45 6.04 -9.08 1.62
N ASP A 46 7.27 -8.64 1.43
CA ASP A 46 8.25 -8.54 2.52
C ASP A 46 7.80 -7.55 3.61
N LEU A 47 7.22 -6.41 3.21
CA LEU A 47 6.71 -5.43 4.16
C LEU A 47 5.52 -5.97 4.97
N ALA A 48 4.63 -6.75 4.34
CA ALA A 48 3.52 -7.39 5.03
C ALA A 48 4.00 -8.43 6.05
N GLU A 49 5.00 -9.26 5.69
CA GLU A 49 5.62 -10.20 6.62
C GLU A 49 6.33 -9.48 7.77
N THR A 50 7.03 -8.39 7.47
CA THR A 50 7.74 -7.57 8.47
C THR A 50 6.76 -6.94 9.45
N ALA A 51 5.69 -6.34 8.95
CA ALA A 51 4.64 -5.75 9.78
C ALA A 51 4.03 -6.79 10.73
N LEU A 52 3.72 -7.98 10.23
CA LEU A 52 3.20 -9.08 11.03
C LEU A 52 4.20 -9.52 12.13
N LYS A 53 5.47 -9.71 11.78
CA LYS A 53 6.53 -10.10 12.73
C LYS A 53 6.73 -9.06 13.84
N LEU A 54 6.64 -7.78 13.50
CA LEU A 54 6.79 -6.67 14.44
C LEU A 54 5.50 -6.31 15.16
N ASN A 55 4.38 -6.98 14.82
CA ASN A 55 3.04 -6.68 15.34
C ASN A 55 2.64 -5.21 15.13
N ILE A 56 2.97 -4.65 13.96
CA ILE A 56 2.63 -3.28 13.59
C ILE A 56 1.45 -3.32 12.61
N PRO A 57 0.37 -2.54 12.84
CA PRO A 57 -0.71 -2.42 11.88
C PRO A 57 -0.22 -1.95 10.52
N LEU A 58 -0.74 -2.56 9.46
CA LEU A 58 -0.39 -2.23 8.06
C LEU A 58 -1.65 -2.01 7.23
N ILE A 59 -1.63 -0.95 6.41
CA ILE A 59 -2.58 -0.77 5.31
C ILE A 59 -1.81 -0.65 3.99
N ALA A 60 -2.25 -1.36 2.94
CA ALA A 60 -1.58 -1.35 1.65
C ALA A 60 -2.45 -0.74 0.55
N ALA A 61 -1.86 0.14 -0.28
CA ALA A 61 -2.45 0.54 -1.55
C ALA A 61 -2.30 -0.59 -2.56
N LEU A 62 -3.39 -0.94 -3.24
CA LEU A 62 -3.35 -1.82 -4.41
C LEU A 62 -3.33 -1.01 -5.71
N GLY A 63 -3.35 -1.69 -6.86
CA GLY A 63 -3.15 -1.05 -8.15
C GLY A 63 -4.09 0.14 -8.43
N THR A 64 -3.50 1.31 -8.64
CA THR A 64 -4.18 2.56 -9.02
C THR A 64 -4.01 2.89 -10.50
N GLY A 65 -3.04 2.27 -11.16
CA GLY A 65 -2.77 2.50 -12.59
C GLY A 65 -3.90 2.00 -13.50
N ASN A 66 -4.07 2.67 -14.65
CA ASN A 66 -5.05 2.35 -15.68
C ASN A 66 -6.51 2.38 -15.20
N LYS A 67 -6.82 3.23 -14.23
CA LYS A 67 -8.15 3.46 -13.67
C LYS A 67 -8.60 4.90 -13.88
N LEU A 68 -9.89 5.12 -13.97
CA LEU A 68 -10.48 6.41 -14.29
C LEU A 68 -11.39 6.95 -13.18
N ASP A 69 -12.08 6.04 -12.47
CA ASP A 69 -13.09 6.43 -11.47
C ASP A 69 -12.52 6.35 -10.04
N PRO A 70 -12.23 7.49 -9.41
CA PRO A 70 -11.77 7.54 -8.03
C PRO A 70 -12.87 7.16 -7.02
N GLY A 71 -14.15 7.27 -7.38
CA GLY A 71 -15.29 6.95 -6.52
C GLY A 71 -15.46 5.45 -6.25
N LEU A 72 -14.79 4.59 -7.01
CA LEU A 72 -14.84 3.15 -6.82
C LEU A 72 -13.84 2.62 -5.78
N PHE A 73 -12.96 3.45 -5.24
CA PHE A 73 -12.05 3.01 -4.20
C PHE A 73 -12.77 2.61 -2.91
N ARG A 74 -12.28 1.55 -2.29
CA ARG A 74 -12.81 1.00 -1.03
C ARG A 74 -11.66 0.60 -0.10
N ILE A 75 -11.90 0.78 1.19
CA ILE A 75 -11.07 0.22 2.25
C ILE A 75 -11.71 -1.11 2.67
N THR A 76 -10.96 -2.20 2.59
CA THR A 76 -11.48 -3.54 2.93
C THR A 76 -10.32 -4.49 3.32
N ASP A 77 -10.68 -5.72 3.64
CA ASP A 77 -9.71 -6.81 3.77
C ASP A 77 -9.31 -7.36 2.39
N LEU A 78 -8.04 -7.71 2.20
CA LEU A 78 -7.51 -8.27 0.96
C LEU A 78 -8.30 -9.53 0.49
N SER A 79 -8.78 -10.34 1.43
CA SER A 79 -9.56 -11.55 1.12
C SER A 79 -10.89 -11.24 0.42
N LYS A 80 -11.44 -10.05 0.62
CA LYS A 80 -12.72 -9.58 0.07
C LYS A 80 -12.56 -8.78 -1.24
N THR A 81 -11.34 -8.64 -1.76
CA THR A 81 -11.08 -7.89 -2.99
C THR A 81 -11.42 -8.68 -4.23
N GLU A 82 -11.89 -8.01 -5.28
CA GLU A 82 -12.23 -8.57 -6.59
C GLU A 82 -11.77 -7.65 -7.73
N GLY A 83 -11.73 -8.17 -8.96
CA GLY A 83 -11.46 -7.35 -10.16
C GLY A 83 -10.04 -6.79 -10.31
N CYS A 84 -9.25 -6.71 -9.25
CA CYS A 84 -7.91 -6.13 -9.26
C CYS A 84 -6.83 -7.21 -9.48
N PRO A 85 -6.03 -7.15 -10.57
CA PRO A 85 -4.97 -8.13 -10.83
C PRO A 85 -3.90 -8.18 -9.72
N LEU A 86 -3.47 -7.03 -9.21
CA LEU A 86 -2.51 -6.94 -8.11
C LEU A 86 -3.05 -7.58 -6.84
N ALA A 87 -4.31 -7.32 -6.49
CA ALA A 87 -4.96 -7.95 -5.34
C ALA A 87 -4.97 -9.48 -5.44
N ARG A 88 -5.21 -10.02 -6.64
CA ARG A 88 -5.18 -11.46 -6.88
C ARG A 88 -3.79 -12.06 -6.63
N VAL A 89 -2.75 -11.40 -7.11
CA VAL A 89 -1.36 -11.82 -6.86
C VAL A 89 -1.04 -11.75 -5.38
N MET A 90 -1.31 -10.64 -4.72
CA MET A 90 -1.07 -10.44 -3.29
C MET A 90 -1.78 -11.49 -2.43
N ARG A 91 -3.07 -11.77 -2.70
CA ARG A 91 -3.81 -12.83 -1.97
C ARG A 91 -3.17 -14.19 -2.09
N LYS A 92 -2.76 -14.57 -3.32
CA LYS A 92 -2.11 -15.86 -3.56
C LYS A 92 -0.80 -15.96 -2.78
N GLU A 93 0.06 -14.99 -2.95
CA GLU A 93 1.40 -14.98 -2.39
C GLU A 93 1.42 -14.82 -0.87
N LEU A 94 0.55 -13.99 -0.30
CA LEU A 94 0.44 -13.84 1.15
C LEU A 94 -0.16 -15.08 1.81
N ARG A 95 -1.11 -15.75 1.15
CA ARG A 95 -1.68 -17.00 1.67
C ARG A 95 -0.61 -18.10 1.82
N THR A 96 0.32 -18.22 0.88
CA THR A 96 1.43 -19.20 0.99
C THR A 96 2.39 -18.88 2.14
N ARG A 97 2.36 -17.63 2.64
CA ARG A 97 3.14 -17.14 3.79
C ARG A 97 2.35 -17.14 5.10
N GLY A 98 1.15 -17.73 5.10
CA GLY A 98 0.29 -17.79 6.28
C GLY A 98 -0.43 -16.46 6.60
N ILE A 99 -0.37 -15.47 5.71
CA ILE A 99 -1.04 -14.16 5.88
C ILE A 99 -2.35 -14.19 5.11
N HIS A 100 -3.47 -14.28 5.85
CA HIS A 100 -4.81 -14.41 5.27
C HIS A 100 -5.57 -13.09 5.24
N HIS A 101 -5.17 -12.13 6.06
CA HIS A 101 -5.83 -10.85 6.24
C HIS A 101 -4.84 -9.71 6.07
N LEU A 102 -5.22 -8.70 5.32
CA LEU A 102 -4.47 -7.46 5.16
C LEU A 102 -5.45 -6.35 4.82
N LYS A 103 -5.41 -5.26 5.57
CA LYS A 103 -6.20 -4.06 5.27
C LYS A 103 -5.65 -3.40 4.02
N VAL A 104 -6.53 -3.10 3.07
CA VAL A 104 -6.13 -2.54 1.77
C VAL A 104 -7.06 -1.43 1.31
N VAL A 105 -6.49 -0.50 0.53
CA VAL A 105 -7.25 0.39 -0.36
C VAL A 105 -7.17 -0.17 -1.77
N PHE A 106 -8.32 -0.48 -2.37
CA PHE A 106 -8.39 -1.02 -3.72
C PHE A 106 -9.61 -0.48 -4.48
N SER A 107 -9.57 -0.59 -5.80
CA SER A 107 -10.73 -0.34 -6.68
C SER A 107 -11.07 -1.61 -7.46
N PRO A 108 -12.33 -2.03 -7.51
CA PRO A 108 -12.79 -3.14 -8.34
C PRO A 108 -12.85 -2.81 -9.83
N GLU A 109 -12.61 -1.54 -10.19
CA GLU A 109 -12.60 -1.10 -11.58
C GLU A 109 -11.65 -1.95 -12.42
N LYS A 110 -12.12 -2.42 -13.56
CA LYS A 110 -11.25 -3.11 -14.53
C LYS A 110 -10.29 -2.10 -15.15
N PRO A 111 -8.96 -2.39 -15.14
CA PRO A 111 -8.01 -1.50 -15.77
C PRO A 111 -8.34 -1.29 -17.25
N VAL A 112 -8.32 -0.03 -17.70
CA VAL A 112 -8.36 0.29 -19.13
C VAL A 112 -7.03 -0.06 -19.79
N SER A 113 -7.04 -0.26 -21.11
CA SER A 113 -5.83 -0.49 -21.91
C SER A 113 -5.48 0.79 -22.66
N PRO A 114 -4.67 1.68 -22.09
CA PRO A 114 -4.29 2.90 -22.79
C PRO A 114 -3.37 2.60 -23.98
N ALA A 115 -3.32 3.52 -24.94
CA ALA A 115 -2.27 3.48 -25.95
C ALA A 115 -0.89 3.45 -25.27
N GLN A 116 0.04 2.70 -25.86
CA GLN A 116 1.42 2.57 -25.36
C GLN A 116 2.34 3.41 -26.23
N PRO A 117 2.53 4.71 -25.94
CA PRO A 117 3.41 5.57 -26.74
C PRO A 117 4.88 5.22 -26.55
N GLU A 118 5.21 4.52 -25.47
CA GLU A 118 6.56 4.13 -25.08
C GLU A 118 6.73 2.62 -25.03
N THR A 119 7.92 2.15 -25.35
CA THR A 119 8.28 0.74 -25.16
C THR A 119 8.37 0.43 -23.68
N PRO A 120 7.64 -0.58 -23.18
CA PRO A 120 7.72 -0.96 -21.78
C PRO A 120 9.16 -1.37 -21.39
N PRO A 121 9.60 -1.05 -20.15
CA PRO A 121 10.89 -1.51 -19.65
C PRO A 121 10.99 -3.06 -19.66
N PRO A 122 12.21 -3.61 -19.71
CA PRO A 122 12.43 -5.05 -19.64
C PRO A 122 11.67 -5.69 -18.46
N GLY A 123 10.97 -6.79 -18.75
CA GLY A 123 10.17 -7.51 -17.74
C GLY A 123 8.77 -6.95 -17.47
N ARG A 124 8.38 -5.83 -18.08
CA ARG A 124 7.02 -5.28 -18.00
C ARG A 124 6.28 -5.46 -19.32
N ARG A 125 4.98 -5.76 -19.25
CA ARG A 125 4.12 -5.90 -20.44
C ARG A 125 3.59 -4.58 -20.97
N SER A 126 3.50 -3.56 -20.12
CA SER A 126 2.99 -2.23 -20.46
C SER A 126 3.50 -1.21 -19.44
N VAL A 127 3.48 0.05 -19.83
CA VAL A 127 3.66 1.19 -18.92
C VAL A 127 2.27 1.55 -18.37
N PRO A 128 2.03 1.49 -17.05
CA PRO A 128 0.75 1.90 -16.50
C PRO A 128 0.53 3.40 -16.72
N ALA A 129 -0.65 3.76 -17.21
CA ALA A 129 -1.07 5.15 -17.23
C ALA A 129 -1.68 5.56 -15.90
N SER A 130 -1.56 6.82 -15.56
CA SER A 130 -2.15 7.41 -14.35
C SER A 130 -2.76 8.77 -14.67
N ASN A 131 -3.67 9.21 -13.80
CA ASN A 131 -4.25 10.54 -13.82
C ASN A 131 -4.11 11.17 -12.41
N PRO A 132 -4.26 12.49 -12.26
CA PRO A 132 -3.97 13.14 -10.98
C PRO A 132 -4.95 12.79 -9.86
N TRP A 133 -6.18 12.39 -10.16
CA TRP A 133 -7.21 12.15 -9.12
C TRP A 133 -7.25 10.73 -8.59
N VAL A 134 -6.98 9.71 -9.39
CA VAL A 134 -7.11 8.30 -8.95
C VAL A 134 -6.09 7.94 -7.87
N PRO A 135 -4.77 8.10 -8.06
CA PRO A 135 -3.81 7.78 -6.99
C PRO A 135 -3.90 8.74 -5.80
N ALA A 136 -4.26 10.02 -6.04
CA ALA A 136 -4.45 10.98 -4.96
C ALA A 136 -5.61 10.56 -4.03
N THR A 137 -6.76 10.14 -4.59
CA THR A 137 -7.89 9.65 -3.79
C THR A 137 -7.51 8.39 -3.00
N ALA A 138 -6.77 7.46 -3.60
CA ALA A 138 -6.27 6.29 -2.88
C ALA A 138 -5.38 6.69 -1.69
N GLY A 139 -4.50 7.68 -1.87
CA GLY A 139 -3.66 8.20 -0.80
C GLY A 139 -4.45 8.87 0.32
N LEU A 140 -5.47 9.66 0.00
CA LEU A 140 -6.36 10.28 0.99
C LEU A 140 -7.15 9.23 1.80
N LEU A 141 -7.61 8.15 1.14
CA LEU A 141 -8.28 7.05 1.82
C LEU A 141 -7.33 6.28 2.75
N LEU A 142 -6.08 6.06 2.34
CA LEU A 142 -5.05 5.48 3.22
C LEU A 142 -4.86 6.34 4.48
N GLY A 143 -4.61 7.64 4.31
CA GLY A 143 -4.44 8.57 5.43
C GLY A 143 -5.67 8.62 6.35
N SER A 144 -6.87 8.67 5.79
CA SER A 144 -8.12 8.62 6.55
C SER A 144 -8.24 7.34 7.38
N ALA A 145 -7.89 6.18 6.80
CA ALA A 145 -7.94 4.91 7.51
C ALA A 145 -6.97 4.88 8.70
N VAL A 146 -5.73 5.32 8.48
CA VAL A 146 -4.70 5.36 9.54
C VAL A 146 -5.13 6.24 10.70
N VAL A 147 -5.56 7.47 10.42
CA VAL A 147 -6.00 8.40 11.47
C VAL A 147 -7.16 7.83 12.27
N ARG A 148 -8.15 7.25 11.61
CA ARG A 148 -9.32 6.64 12.28
C ARG A 148 -8.93 5.44 13.15
N ASP A 149 -8.02 4.59 12.66
CA ASP A 149 -7.54 3.44 13.42
C ASP A 149 -6.77 3.87 14.68
N LEU A 150 -5.88 4.87 14.55
CA LEU A 150 -5.10 5.38 15.68
C LEU A 150 -5.99 6.06 16.72
N ILE A 151 -6.97 6.86 16.31
CA ILE A 151 -7.94 7.48 17.23
C ILE A 151 -8.75 6.40 17.97
N ALA A 152 -9.18 5.34 17.26
CA ALA A 152 -9.94 4.26 17.89
C ALA A 152 -9.14 3.51 18.96
N GLN A 153 -7.83 3.38 18.80
CA GLN A 153 -6.94 2.78 19.82
C GLN A 153 -6.82 3.63 21.08
N VAL A 154 -6.86 4.96 20.95
CA VAL A 154 -6.77 5.89 22.09
C VAL A 154 -8.10 6.02 22.82
N SER A 155 -9.22 5.81 22.12
CA SER A 155 -10.58 6.03 22.64
C SER A 155 -11.18 4.84 23.41
N LEU A 156 -10.42 3.76 23.64
CA LEU A 156 -10.84 2.67 24.51
C LEU A 156 -10.41 2.98 25.95
N PRO A 157 -11.32 3.49 26.83
CA PRO A 157 -11.05 3.48 28.25
C PRO A 157 -10.98 2.02 28.71
N CYS A 158 -9.98 1.72 29.50
CA CYS A 158 -9.86 0.45 30.23
C CYS A 158 -11.07 0.25 31.14
#